data_9029e41725eb29c123a11b90752f5289
#
_entry.id   9029e41725eb29c123a11b90752f5289
#
_cell.length_a   1.000
_cell.length_b   1.000
_cell.length_c   1.000
_cell.angle_alpha   90.00
_cell.angle_beta   90.00
_cell.angle_gamma   90.00
#
_symmetry.space_group_name_H-M   'P 1'
#
loop_
_entity.id
_entity.type
_entity.pdbx_description
1 polymer ?
#
loop_
_entity_poly.entity_id
_entity_poly.type
_entity_poly.pdbx_seq_one_letter_code
_entity_poly.pdbx_strand_id
1 'polypeptide(L)'
;MKPRKGLYFLLSLPSVYRLFRTIVRGDGCRVYISEYVRPVPGEKVLDIGCGPGEILENLPTVDYLGFDINPKYVEAARKRFGRRGRFFCGDVGLTAIDQEAATFDLVLATGVLHHLDDNHAVSLFKLARRALKPGGRLITYDGCFVAGQPKLARFVVSRDRGQYVRESTEYVKLAA
;
A
#
# COMPACT_ATOMS: atom_id res chain seq x y z
N MET A 1 13.40 -23.54 15.13
CA MET A 1 13.30 -23.28 13.67
C MET A 1 14.41 -22.29 13.30
N LYS A 2 15.43 -22.71 12.53
CA LYS A 2 16.61 -21.87 12.21
C LYS A 2 16.24 -20.83 11.14
N PRO A 3 16.61 -19.55 11.29
CA PRO A 3 16.36 -18.53 10.27
C PRO A 3 17.22 -18.79 9.03
N ARG A 4 16.60 -18.90 7.88
CA ARG A 4 17.26 -18.98 6.57
C ARG A 4 17.86 -17.61 6.22
N LYS A 5 19.14 -17.41 6.56
CA LYS A 5 19.86 -16.11 6.57
C LYS A 5 20.36 -15.58 5.22
N GLY A 6 20.18 -16.25 4.09
CA GLY A 6 20.82 -15.80 2.84
C GLY A 6 19.97 -14.82 2.00
N LEU A 7 18.88 -15.29 1.44
CA LEU A 7 18.06 -14.55 0.46
C LEU A 7 17.23 -13.43 1.13
N TYR A 8 16.72 -13.66 2.35
CA TYR A 8 15.96 -12.67 3.11
C TYR A 8 16.79 -11.45 3.52
N PHE A 9 18.07 -11.64 3.81
CA PHE A 9 18.96 -10.53 4.13
C PHE A 9 19.20 -9.63 2.93
N LEU A 10 19.44 -10.22 1.74
CA LEU A 10 19.62 -9.46 0.49
C LEU A 10 18.36 -8.66 0.13
N LEU A 11 17.16 -9.25 0.25
CA LEU A 11 15.89 -8.58 -0.02
C LEU A 11 15.50 -7.56 1.07
N SER A 12 16.16 -7.58 2.24
CA SER A 12 15.97 -6.57 3.29
C SER A 12 16.74 -5.28 3.03
N LEU A 13 17.66 -5.28 2.08
CA LEU A 13 18.37 -4.07 1.65
C LEU A 13 17.43 -3.22 0.77
N PRO A 14 17.19 -1.95 1.10
CA PRO A 14 16.26 -1.09 0.36
C PRO A 14 16.58 -0.98 -1.13
N SER A 15 17.88 -1.02 -1.49
CA SER A 15 18.35 -0.98 -2.87
C SER A 15 18.04 -2.25 -3.66
N VAL A 16 18.21 -3.43 -3.04
CA VAL A 16 17.92 -4.73 -3.68
C VAL A 16 16.41 -4.94 -3.80
N TYR A 17 15.66 -4.56 -2.77
CA TYR A 17 14.20 -4.59 -2.80
C TYR A 17 13.64 -3.65 -3.89
N ARG A 18 14.21 -2.46 -4.02
CA ARG A 18 13.85 -1.49 -5.07
C ARG A 18 14.17 -2.04 -6.48
N LEU A 19 15.37 -2.62 -6.67
CA LEU A 19 15.74 -3.24 -7.93
C LEU A 19 14.82 -4.41 -8.29
N PHE A 20 14.51 -5.29 -7.34
CA PHE A 20 13.57 -6.39 -7.53
C PHE A 20 12.17 -5.88 -7.89
N ARG A 21 11.67 -4.84 -7.18
CA ARG A 21 10.41 -4.17 -7.51
C ARG A 21 10.41 -3.57 -8.92
N THR A 22 11.50 -2.94 -9.34
CA THR A 22 11.61 -2.35 -10.68
C THR A 22 11.57 -3.41 -11.76
N ILE A 23 12.24 -4.54 -11.55
CA ILE A 23 12.26 -5.67 -12.49
C ILE A 23 10.90 -6.38 -12.55
N VAL A 24 10.25 -6.58 -11.40
CA VAL A 24 8.97 -7.31 -11.32
C VAL A 24 7.78 -6.42 -11.68
N ARG A 25 7.83 -5.12 -11.37
CA ARG A 25 6.74 -4.18 -11.65
C ARG A 25 6.80 -3.53 -13.03
N GLY A 26 7.98 -3.35 -13.62
CA GLY A 26 8.13 -2.75 -14.95
C GLY A 26 7.16 -1.58 -15.17
N ASP A 27 6.45 -1.55 -16.29
CA ASP A 27 5.39 -0.57 -16.58
C ASP A 27 4.11 -0.75 -15.74
N GLY A 28 4.02 -1.81 -14.94
CA GLY A 28 2.85 -2.13 -14.12
C GLY A 28 2.46 -1.02 -13.12
N CYS A 29 3.42 -0.24 -12.63
CA CYS A 29 3.10 0.89 -11.75
C CYS A 29 2.37 2.00 -12.50
N ARG A 30 2.77 2.30 -13.74
CA ARG A 30 2.09 3.29 -14.58
C ARG A 30 0.68 2.84 -14.93
N VAL A 31 0.52 1.58 -15.35
CA VAL A 31 -0.80 0.99 -15.62
C VAL A 31 -1.68 1.02 -14.37
N TYR A 32 -1.13 0.66 -13.20
CA TYR A 32 -1.86 0.75 -11.95
C TYR A 32 -2.36 2.17 -11.68
N ILE A 33 -1.50 3.18 -11.85
CA ILE A 33 -1.88 4.57 -11.62
C ILE A 33 -2.90 5.05 -12.67
N SER A 34 -2.65 4.81 -13.98
CA SER A 34 -3.53 5.34 -15.04
C SER A 34 -4.88 4.65 -15.11
N GLU A 35 -4.92 3.33 -14.92
CA GLU A 35 -6.13 2.55 -15.15
C GLU A 35 -6.99 2.35 -13.90
N TYR A 36 -6.35 2.26 -12.72
CA TYR A 36 -7.05 1.93 -11.47
C TYR A 36 -7.09 3.10 -10.50
N VAL A 37 -5.96 3.74 -10.21
CA VAL A 37 -5.94 4.86 -9.26
C VAL A 37 -6.63 6.09 -9.85
N ARG A 38 -6.34 6.43 -11.11
CA ARG A 38 -6.91 7.56 -11.86
C ARG A 38 -6.90 8.85 -11.05
N PRO A 39 -5.74 9.27 -10.56
CA PRO A 39 -5.66 10.43 -9.68
C PRO A 39 -5.98 11.72 -10.44
N VAL A 40 -6.75 12.59 -9.81
CA VAL A 40 -7.08 13.91 -10.36
C VAL A 40 -6.27 14.99 -9.65
N PRO A 41 -5.73 16.00 -10.35
CA PRO A 41 -5.04 17.11 -9.71
C PRO A 41 -5.92 17.80 -8.66
N GLY A 42 -5.36 18.07 -7.48
CA GLY A 42 -6.06 18.71 -6.37
C GLY A 42 -6.82 17.76 -5.43
N GLU A 43 -6.90 16.46 -5.74
CA GLU A 43 -7.49 15.48 -4.83
C GLU A 43 -6.75 15.44 -3.49
N LYS A 44 -7.49 15.22 -2.41
CA LYS A 44 -6.96 14.89 -1.10
C LYS A 44 -6.83 13.37 -0.96
N VAL A 45 -5.59 12.92 -0.80
CA VAL A 45 -5.21 11.50 -0.84
C VAL A 45 -4.69 11.06 0.53
N LEU A 46 -5.27 9.98 1.06
CA LEU A 46 -4.75 9.24 2.22
C LEU A 46 -4.07 7.96 1.71
N ASP A 47 -2.82 7.74 2.09
CA ASP A 47 -2.08 6.52 1.74
C ASP A 47 -1.70 5.75 3.01
N ILE A 48 -2.35 4.61 3.21
CA ILE A 48 -2.17 3.72 4.36
C ILE A 48 -1.08 2.70 4.00
N GLY A 49 0.01 2.69 4.78
CA GLY A 49 1.21 1.91 4.46
C GLY A 49 1.99 2.52 3.30
N CYS A 50 2.16 3.84 3.32
CA CYS A 50 2.77 4.61 2.23
C CYS A 50 4.23 4.24 1.92
N GLY A 51 4.89 3.50 2.80
CA GLY A 51 6.31 3.17 2.64
C GLY A 51 7.18 4.42 2.48
N PRO A 52 8.19 4.39 1.60
CA PRO A 52 9.03 5.55 1.30
C PRO A 52 8.37 6.58 0.36
N GLY A 53 7.06 6.51 0.12
CA GLY A 53 6.28 7.49 -0.65
C GLY A 53 6.46 7.42 -2.16
N GLU A 54 6.99 6.33 -2.70
CA GLU A 54 7.36 6.23 -4.12
C GLU A 54 6.17 6.40 -5.08
N ILE A 55 4.94 6.17 -4.63
CA ILE A 55 3.75 6.38 -5.45
C ILE A 55 3.63 7.83 -5.94
N LEU A 56 4.12 8.80 -5.14
CA LEU A 56 4.14 10.22 -5.48
C LEU A 56 4.93 10.56 -6.75
N GLU A 57 5.82 9.68 -7.21
CA GLU A 57 6.53 9.90 -8.48
C GLU A 57 5.56 9.93 -9.68
N ASN A 58 4.45 9.22 -9.55
CA ASN A 58 3.48 9.02 -10.62
C ASN A 58 2.12 9.69 -10.36
N LEU A 59 1.94 10.32 -9.21
CA LEU A 59 0.75 11.11 -8.92
C LEU A 59 0.91 12.54 -9.42
N PRO A 60 -0.16 13.20 -9.89
CA PRO A 60 -0.17 14.64 -10.15
C PRO A 60 0.00 15.43 -8.85
N THR A 61 -0.17 16.74 -8.90
CA THR A 61 -0.22 17.57 -7.68
C THR A 61 -1.51 17.25 -6.92
N VAL A 62 -1.35 16.69 -5.71
CA VAL A 62 -2.44 16.29 -4.79
C VAL A 62 -2.11 16.75 -3.37
N ASP A 63 -3.11 16.90 -2.49
CA ASP A 63 -2.89 17.03 -1.04
C ASP A 63 -2.72 15.63 -0.43
N TYR A 64 -1.46 15.23 -0.27
CA TYR A 64 -1.11 13.88 0.11
C TYR A 64 -0.78 13.75 1.60
N LEU A 65 -1.40 12.74 2.22
CA LEU A 65 -1.18 12.33 3.61
C LEU A 65 -0.83 10.84 3.65
N GLY A 66 0.40 10.52 4.04
CA GLY A 66 0.89 9.14 4.12
C GLY A 66 1.17 8.70 5.57
N PHE A 67 0.78 7.46 5.89
CA PHE A 67 1.10 6.80 7.14
C PHE A 67 1.87 5.50 6.89
N ASP A 68 2.89 5.24 7.70
CA ASP A 68 3.59 3.96 7.72
C ASP A 68 4.12 3.67 9.14
N ILE A 69 4.07 2.40 9.54
CA ILE A 69 4.57 1.97 10.86
C ILE A 69 6.10 1.96 10.95
N ASN A 70 6.79 1.95 9.80
CA ASN A 70 8.25 1.89 9.75
C ASN A 70 8.86 3.29 9.75
N PRO A 71 9.53 3.72 10.84
CA PRO A 71 10.09 5.06 10.93
C PRO A 71 11.15 5.36 9.86
N LYS A 72 11.90 4.35 9.39
CA LYS A 72 12.91 4.53 8.34
C LYS A 72 12.27 4.83 6.99
N TYR A 73 11.10 4.25 6.71
CA TYR A 73 10.35 4.55 5.49
C TYR A 73 9.78 5.96 5.53
N VAL A 74 9.18 6.34 6.66
CA VAL A 74 8.66 7.71 6.87
C VAL A 74 9.75 8.76 6.75
N GLU A 75 10.93 8.51 7.34
CA GLU A 75 12.07 9.43 7.20
C GLU A 75 12.52 9.57 5.75
N ALA A 76 12.63 8.46 5.03
CA ALA A 76 12.97 8.46 3.60
C ALA A 76 11.93 9.20 2.75
N ALA A 77 10.63 8.99 3.05
CA ALA A 77 9.53 9.69 2.39
C ALA A 77 9.57 11.19 2.64
N ARG A 78 9.76 11.62 3.88
CA ARG A 78 9.91 13.04 4.24
C ARG A 78 11.10 13.70 3.55
N LYS A 79 12.24 13.03 3.52
CA LYS A 79 13.46 13.52 2.85
C LYS A 79 13.25 13.72 1.36
N ARG A 80 12.55 12.80 0.71
CA ARG A 80 12.38 12.80 -0.75
C ARG A 80 11.18 13.61 -1.21
N PHE A 81 10.06 13.53 -0.49
CA PHE A 81 8.76 14.03 -0.92
C PHE A 81 8.10 15.01 0.07
N GLY A 82 8.81 15.50 1.08
CA GLY A 82 8.23 16.38 2.11
C GLY A 82 7.66 17.70 1.58
N ARG A 83 8.01 18.08 0.34
CA ARG A 83 7.39 19.23 -0.36
C ARG A 83 6.09 18.87 -1.09
N ARG A 84 5.81 17.57 -1.26
CA ARG A 84 4.69 17.04 -2.01
C ARG A 84 3.64 16.34 -1.15
N GLY A 85 3.95 16.09 0.12
CA GLY A 85 3.06 15.40 1.03
C GLY A 85 3.50 15.47 2.47
N ARG A 86 2.57 15.14 3.37
CA ARG A 86 2.79 14.99 4.80
C ARG A 86 2.89 13.50 5.14
N PHE A 87 3.87 13.13 5.99
CA PHE A 87 4.13 11.73 6.33
C PHE A 87 4.19 11.55 7.83
N PHE A 88 3.48 10.55 8.35
CA PHE A 88 3.39 10.27 9.76
C PHE A 88 3.80 8.82 10.05
N CYS A 89 4.59 8.66 11.12
CA CYS A 89 4.99 7.34 11.60
C CYS A 89 3.97 6.84 12.62
N GLY A 90 3.42 5.70 12.35
CA GLY A 90 2.45 5.04 13.23
C GLY A 90 1.34 4.35 12.44
N ASP A 91 0.51 3.67 13.19
CA ASP A 91 -0.74 3.15 12.65
C ASP A 91 -1.70 4.31 12.39
N VAL A 92 -2.47 4.20 11.33
CA VAL A 92 -3.59 5.11 11.07
C VAL A 92 -4.70 4.78 12.08
N GLY A 93 -4.51 5.22 13.32
CA GLY A 93 -5.52 5.05 14.37
C GLY A 93 -6.79 5.85 14.07
N LEU A 94 -7.91 5.37 14.58
CA LEU A 94 -9.22 6.05 14.46
C LEU A 94 -9.16 7.53 14.86
N THR A 95 -8.37 7.88 15.88
CA THR A 95 -8.22 9.25 16.37
C THR A 95 -7.60 10.23 15.38
N ALA A 96 -6.66 9.78 14.56
CA ALA A 96 -6.04 10.63 13.52
C ALA A 96 -7.03 10.90 12.37
N ILE A 97 -7.88 9.92 12.06
CA ILE A 97 -8.89 10.03 11.00
C ILE A 97 -10.17 10.71 11.48
N ASP A 98 -10.50 10.66 12.76
CA ASP A 98 -11.72 11.33 13.28
C ASP A 98 -11.69 12.85 13.07
N GLN A 99 -10.50 13.46 13.09
CA GLN A 99 -10.33 14.88 12.77
C GLN A 99 -10.40 15.17 11.26
N GLU A 100 -10.24 14.14 10.43
CA GLU A 100 -10.19 14.19 8.97
C GLU A 100 -11.32 13.37 8.32
N ALA A 101 -12.35 13.02 9.09
CA ALA A 101 -13.46 12.20 8.60
C ALA A 101 -14.17 12.85 7.41
N ALA A 102 -14.51 12.03 6.40
CA ALA A 102 -15.17 12.44 5.17
C ALA A 102 -14.47 13.61 4.42
N THR A 103 -13.12 13.63 4.44
CA THR A 103 -12.36 14.70 3.75
C THR A 103 -11.53 14.21 2.57
N PHE A 104 -11.30 12.91 2.43
CA PHE A 104 -10.45 12.36 1.38
C PHE A 104 -11.26 11.98 0.13
N ASP A 105 -10.72 12.33 -1.03
CA ASP A 105 -11.26 11.94 -2.33
C ASP A 105 -10.80 10.52 -2.70
N LEU A 106 -9.58 10.16 -2.26
CA LEU A 106 -8.94 8.89 -2.55
C LEU A 106 -8.24 8.35 -1.30
N VAL A 107 -8.48 7.08 -1.00
CA VAL A 107 -7.69 6.31 -0.03
C VAL A 107 -6.93 5.22 -0.78
N LEU A 108 -5.65 5.09 -0.50
CA LEU A 108 -4.77 4.06 -1.04
C LEU A 108 -4.34 3.11 0.08
N ALA A 109 -4.25 1.81 -0.25
CA ALA A 109 -3.60 0.80 0.58
C ALA A 109 -2.89 -0.19 -0.36
N THR A 110 -1.63 0.10 -0.69
CA THR A 110 -0.86 -0.63 -1.70
C THR A 110 0.18 -1.52 -1.04
N GLY A 111 -0.01 -2.84 -1.10
CA GLY A 111 0.88 -3.81 -0.49
C GLY A 111 0.74 -3.84 1.04
N VAL A 112 -0.47 -3.73 1.55
CA VAL A 112 -0.78 -3.64 2.99
C VAL A 112 -1.61 -4.82 3.46
N LEU A 113 -2.67 -5.18 2.74
CA LEU A 113 -3.65 -6.17 3.21
C LEU A 113 -3.05 -7.56 3.43
N HIS A 114 -2.02 -7.95 2.66
CA HIS A 114 -1.33 -9.22 2.84
C HIS A 114 -0.44 -9.27 4.10
N HIS A 115 -0.27 -8.15 4.82
CA HIS A 115 0.36 -8.09 6.13
C HIS A 115 -0.65 -8.12 7.29
N LEU A 116 -1.94 -7.98 7.02
CA LEU A 116 -3.01 -7.86 8.01
C LEU A 116 -3.83 -9.15 8.10
N ASP A 117 -4.11 -9.62 9.32
CA ASP A 117 -5.15 -10.62 9.53
C ASP A 117 -6.52 -10.07 9.16
N ASP A 118 -7.56 -10.91 9.19
CA ASP A 118 -8.90 -10.52 8.75
C ASP A 118 -9.49 -9.38 9.58
N ASN A 119 -9.28 -9.38 10.90
CA ASN A 119 -9.79 -8.34 11.78
C ASN A 119 -9.17 -6.97 11.49
N HIS A 120 -7.83 -6.94 11.29
CA HIS A 120 -7.12 -5.72 10.95
C HIS A 120 -7.46 -5.25 9.53
N ALA A 121 -7.61 -6.17 8.57
CA ALA A 121 -8.04 -5.84 7.22
C ALA A 121 -9.44 -5.22 7.19
N VAL A 122 -10.41 -5.82 7.89
CA VAL A 122 -11.77 -5.24 8.05
C VAL A 122 -11.72 -3.86 8.72
N SER A 123 -10.86 -3.70 9.73
CA SER A 123 -10.68 -2.42 10.41
C SER A 123 -10.12 -1.34 9.45
N LEU A 124 -9.20 -1.71 8.55
CA LEU A 124 -8.69 -0.82 7.50
C LEU A 124 -9.81 -0.38 6.55
N PHE A 125 -10.67 -1.30 6.10
CA PHE A 125 -11.82 -0.95 5.25
C PHE A 125 -12.80 0.00 5.94
N LYS A 126 -13.11 -0.23 7.22
CA LYS A 126 -13.96 0.66 8.03
C LYS A 126 -13.35 2.05 8.17
N LEU A 127 -12.04 2.13 8.43
CA LEU A 127 -11.29 3.38 8.53
C LEU A 127 -11.32 4.13 7.19
N ALA A 128 -11.02 3.45 6.09
CA ALA A 128 -11.05 4.05 4.76
C ALA A 128 -12.44 4.61 4.41
N ARG A 129 -13.51 3.86 4.72
CA ARG A 129 -14.90 4.32 4.53
C ARG A 129 -15.21 5.59 5.33
N ARG A 130 -14.71 5.71 6.57
CA ARG A 130 -14.91 6.93 7.39
C ARG A 130 -14.12 8.12 6.88
N ALA A 131 -12.93 7.88 6.34
CA ALA A 131 -12.07 8.93 5.81
C ALA A 131 -12.60 9.50 4.49
N LEU A 132 -13.24 8.69 3.67
CA LEU A 132 -13.70 9.05 2.33
C LEU A 132 -14.91 10.00 2.36
N LYS A 133 -14.87 11.01 1.49
CA LYS A 133 -16.03 11.80 1.12
C LYS A 133 -17.11 10.93 0.46
N PRO A 134 -18.37 11.36 0.43
CA PRO A 134 -19.37 10.79 -0.47
C PRO A 134 -18.86 10.82 -1.92
N GLY A 135 -18.86 9.66 -2.59
CA GLY A 135 -18.30 9.51 -3.94
C GLY A 135 -16.79 9.34 -4.00
N GLY A 136 -16.07 9.41 -2.89
CA GLY A 136 -14.66 9.06 -2.80
C GLY A 136 -14.41 7.56 -3.01
N ARG A 137 -13.16 7.18 -3.28
CA ARG A 137 -12.81 5.79 -3.63
C ARG A 137 -11.63 5.26 -2.84
N LEU A 138 -11.71 3.98 -2.45
CA LEU A 138 -10.61 3.21 -1.91
C LEU A 138 -10.01 2.34 -3.01
N ILE A 139 -8.69 2.37 -3.16
CA ILE A 139 -7.95 1.50 -4.07
C ILE A 139 -6.95 0.68 -3.26
N THR A 140 -7.05 -0.65 -3.38
CA THR A 140 -6.09 -1.58 -2.80
C THR A 140 -5.36 -2.33 -3.92
N TYR A 141 -4.11 -2.67 -3.68
CA TYR A 141 -3.31 -3.46 -4.62
C TYR A 141 -2.37 -4.37 -3.84
N ASP A 142 -2.66 -5.67 -3.86
CA ASP A 142 -1.92 -6.68 -3.09
C ASP A 142 -1.62 -7.91 -3.94
N GLY A 143 -0.58 -8.64 -3.58
CA GLY A 143 -0.33 -9.96 -4.13
C GLY A 143 -1.45 -10.93 -3.74
N CYS A 144 -1.94 -11.72 -4.70
CA CYS A 144 -2.98 -12.71 -4.44
C CYS A 144 -2.70 -14.03 -5.15
N PHE A 145 -3.34 -15.10 -4.69
CA PHE A 145 -3.39 -16.35 -5.42
C PHE A 145 -4.60 -16.36 -6.36
N VAL A 146 -4.39 -16.87 -7.59
CA VAL A 146 -5.46 -17.02 -8.57
C VAL A 146 -5.43 -18.40 -9.18
N ALA A 147 -6.60 -18.92 -9.56
CA ALA A 147 -6.71 -20.20 -10.26
C ALA A 147 -5.94 -20.16 -11.59
N GLY A 148 -5.21 -21.23 -11.92
CA GLY A 148 -4.42 -21.29 -13.15
C GLY A 148 -3.13 -20.43 -13.15
N GLN A 149 -2.77 -19.83 -12.03
CA GLN A 149 -1.54 -19.03 -11.90
C GLN A 149 -0.29 -19.88 -12.24
N PRO A 150 0.66 -19.38 -13.05
CA PRO A 150 1.91 -20.06 -13.32
C PRO A 150 2.65 -20.44 -12.04
N LYS A 151 3.23 -21.64 -11.98
CA LYS A 151 3.92 -22.16 -10.78
C LYS A 151 4.99 -21.21 -10.25
N LEU A 152 5.74 -20.55 -11.14
CA LEU A 152 6.76 -19.57 -10.77
C LEU A 152 6.13 -18.32 -10.10
N ALA A 153 5.05 -17.79 -10.65
CA ALA A 153 4.33 -16.65 -10.06
C ALA A 153 3.77 -17.01 -8.68
N ARG A 154 3.14 -18.21 -8.55
CA ARG A 154 2.65 -18.72 -7.27
C ARG A 154 3.78 -18.87 -6.25
N PHE A 155 4.94 -19.37 -6.67
CA PHE A 155 6.12 -19.46 -5.82
C PHE A 155 6.61 -18.08 -5.34
N VAL A 156 6.68 -17.08 -6.23
CA VAL A 156 7.07 -15.71 -5.87
C VAL A 156 6.10 -15.12 -4.85
N VAL A 157 4.80 -15.24 -5.10
CA VAL A 157 3.75 -14.75 -4.18
C VAL A 157 3.83 -15.48 -2.83
N SER A 158 4.07 -16.80 -2.81
CA SER A 158 4.21 -17.57 -1.56
C SER A 158 5.46 -17.21 -0.75
N ARG A 159 6.41 -16.49 -1.34
CA ARG A 159 7.63 -15.99 -0.69
C ARG A 159 7.54 -14.52 -0.35
N ASP A 160 6.41 -13.90 -0.59
CA ASP A 160 6.14 -12.56 -0.09
C ASP A 160 6.28 -12.50 1.44
N ARG A 161 6.61 -11.32 1.96
CA ARG A 161 6.77 -11.12 3.41
C ARG A 161 5.44 -11.09 4.15
N GLY A 162 4.33 -10.94 3.42
CA GLY A 162 2.98 -10.96 3.95
C GLY A 162 2.63 -12.34 4.48
N GLN A 163 2.14 -12.38 5.72
CA GLN A 163 1.70 -13.64 6.35
C GLN A 163 0.28 -14.04 5.93
N TYR A 164 -0.45 -13.12 5.33
CA TYR A 164 -1.88 -13.22 5.01
C TYR A 164 -2.17 -12.99 3.54
N VAL A 165 -1.32 -13.52 2.66
CA VAL A 165 -1.63 -13.55 1.21
C VAL A 165 -2.82 -14.46 0.99
N ARG A 166 -3.87 -13.93 0.38
CA ARG A 166 -5.17 -14.59 0.18
C ARG A 166 -5.44 -14.89 -1.29
N GLU A 167 -6.44 -15.72 -1.54
CA GLU A 167 -7.06 -15.81 -2.86
C GLU A 167 -7.80 -14.49 -3.17
N SER A 168 -7.92 -14.15 -4.46
CA SER A 168 -8.57 -12.90 -4.87
C SER A 168 -10.01 -12.74 -4.35
N THR A 169 -10.74 -13.84 -4.29
CA THR A 169 -12.12 -13.90 -3.77
C THR A 169 -12.22 -13.63 -2.27
N GLU A 170 -11.18 -13.95 -1.50
CA GLU A 170 -11.13 -13.69 -0.05
C GLU A 170 -10.93 -12.20 0.24
N TYR A 171 -10.10 -11.51 -0.54
CA TYR A 171 -9.96 -10.05 -0.43
C TYR A 171 -11.29 -9.33 -0.70
N VAL A 172 -12.06 -9.78 -1.69
CA VAL A 172 -13.38 -9.20 -2.00
C VAL A 172 -14.35 -9.38 -0.83
N LYS A 173 -14.34 -10.55 -0.17
CA LYS A 173 -15.20 -10.81 1.02
C LYS A 173 -14.87 -9.89 2.20
N LEU A 174 -13.60 -9.52 2.38
CA LEU A 174 -13.19 -8.60 3.45
C LEU A 174 -13.66 -7.16 3.21
N ALA A 175 -13.91 -6.79 1.96
CA ALA A 175 -14.35 -5.45 1.57
C ALA A 175 -15.89 -5.30 1.59
N ALA A 176 -16.65 -6.40 1.69
CA ALA A 176 -18.11 -6.41 1.69
C ALA A 176 -18.67 -6.01 3.05
#